data_7058992e2f0b644bcf466302bfe41109
#
_entry.id   7058992e2f0b644bcf466302bfe41109
#
_cell.length_a   1.000
_cell.length_b   1.000
_cell.length_c   1.000
_cell.angle_alpha   90.00
_cell.angle_beta   90.00
_cell.angle_gamma   90.00
#
_symmetry.space_group_name_H-M   'P 1'
#
loop_
_entity.id
_entity.type
_entity.pdbx_description
1 polymer ?
#
loop_
_entity_poly.entity_id
_entity_poly.type
_entity_poly.pdbx_seq_one_letter_code
_entity_poly.pdbx_strand_id
1 'polypeptide(L)'
;MSNTLDITKAVQNLYNTYPFPPEPLTDGTPPGYNWRWCVPAAQNFALGWVLPPAPALHILDAGCGTGVGTDYLAHLNPTAQVTGIDLSEAALEIAQKRVVGSGVAERVKLAQLSLTDVQTLSQQFQYINCVGVLHHLPNPQAGLRALAEVLAPGGLMHIFVYALWGRWEIRLMQKAIGLLQPAGDYRAGVSIGRQLFAHLPAENRLVRREKERWALDNTRDATFADMYVHPQEIDYTVQTLFELIQGSGLEFLGFSNPRYWQLERLLAPMPELLAAARHLPQQQQYELMEALDPELTHFEFFLGRPPLSRCPGDETTWLQSIPQRSMCMMGWPSRSLLDYDYQPVDLTPLEQELLSQCTGECTVAAVLKQVPGATLDQVKSLHKRQLLWLNKPGISPLGDRPEWHE
;
A
#
# COMPACT_ATOMS: atom_id res chain seq x y z
N MET A 1 30.54 -8.71 -0.56
CA MET A 1 30.17 -8.49 0.85
C MET A 1 30.48 -7.06 1.33
N SER A 2 31.65 -6.45 1.05
CA SER A 2 31.95 -5.06 1.49
C SER A 2 30.95 -4.03 0.91
N ASN A 3 30.61 -4.10 -0.36
CA ASN A 3 29.71 -3.13 -1.02
C ASN A 3 28.26 -3.13 -0.46
N THR A 4 27.75 -4.29 -0.06
CA THR A 4 26.38 -4.43 0.51
C THR A 4 26.28 -3.79 1.89
N LEU A 5 27.28 -4.00 2.77
CA LEU A 5 27.33 -3.39 4.09
C LEU A 5 27.48 -1.87 4.00
N ASP A 6 28.24 -1.37 3.04
CA ASP A 6 28.44 0.06 2.80
C ASP A 6 27.12 0.74 2.36
N ILE A 7 26.34 0.10 1.48
CA ILE A 7 25.04 0.61 1.03
C ILE A 7 24.04 0.64 2.19
N THR A 8 23.90 -0.45 2.93
CA THR A 8 22.98 -0.52 4.09
C THR A 8 23.29 0.57 5.10
N LYS A 9 24.59 0.78 5.39
CA LYS A 9 25.02 1.83 6.31
C LYS A 9 24.77 3.24 5.75
N ALA A 10 24.92 3.45 4.45
CA ALA A 10 24.62 4.73 3.81
C ALA A 10 23.12 5.07 3.92
N VAL A 11 22.23 4.10 3.66
CA VAL A 11 20.77 4.25 3.83
C VAL A 11 20.43 4.55 5.30
N GLN A 12 20.99 3.79 6.24
CA GLN A 12 20.79 4.04 7.68
C GLN A 12 21.24 5.46 8.08
N ASN A 13 22.39 5.92 7.60
CA ASN A 13 22.90 7.25 7.91
C ASN A 13 22.02 8.38 7.33
N LEU A 14 21.45 8.18 6.13
CA LEU A 14 20.48 9.13 5.57
C LEU A 14 19.30 9.28 6.51
N TYR A 15 18.64 8.18 6.89
CA TYR A 15 17.45 8.21 7.74
C TYR A 15 17.73 8.56 9.20
N ASN A 16 18.96 8.38 9.69
CA ASN A 16 19.39 8.95 10.97
C ASN A 16 19.58 10.47 10.89
N THR A 17 19.94 11.00 9.71
CA THR A 17 20.10 12.45 9.49
C THR A 17 18.76 13.11 9.21
N TYR A 18 17.89 12.44 8.48
CA TYR A 18 16.57 12.89 8.03
C TYR A 18 15.53 11.78 8.28
N PRO A 19 15.05 11.61 9.53
CA PRO A 19 14.02 10.62 9.83
C PRO A 19 12.78 10.80 8.95
N PHE A 20 12.27 9.71 8.37
CA PHE A 20 11.19 9.72 7.39
C PHE A 20 10.07 8.73 7.76
N PRO A 21 8.78 9.02 7.45
CA PRO A 21 8.28 10.29 6.95
C PRO A 21 8.26 11.39 8.03
N PRO A 22 8.40 12.68 7.66
CA PRO A 22 8.50 13.80 8.63
C PRO A 22 7.13 14.27 9.14
N GLU A 23 6.18 13.38 9.31
CA GLU A 23 4.83 13.70 9.73
C GLU A 23 4.78 14.11 11.21
N PRO A 24 3.97 15.12 11.59
CA PRO A 24 3.80 15.53 12.98
C PRO A 24 3.33 14.37 13.87
N LEU A 25 3.73 14.38 15.14
CA LEU A 25 3.32 13.36 16.11
C LEU A 25 1.84 13.46 16.49
N THR A 26 1.27 14.65 16.36
CA THR A 26 -0.11 14.98 16.77
C THR A 26 -1.10 14.95 15.62
N ASP A 27 -0.66 14.68 14.39
CA ASP A 27 -1.60 14.45 13.31
C ASP A 27 -2.36 13.18 13.63
N GLY A 28 -3.64 13.36 13.91
CA GLY A 28 -4.57 12.25 13.97
C GLY A 28 -4.57 11.49 12.65
N THR A 29 -5.12 10.29 12.68
CA THR A 29 -5.35 9.51 11.47
C THR A 29 -6.10 10.37 10.46
N PRO A 30 -5.56 10.68 9.26
CA PRO A 30 -6.28 11.48 8.28
C PRO A 30 -7.62 10.82 7.99
N PRO A 31 -8.68 11.61 7.79
CA PRO A 31 -9.96 11.06 7.39
C PRO A 31 -9.75 10.21 6.13
N GLY A 32 -10.22 8.96 6.16
CA GLY A 32 -10.18 8.06 5.04
C GLY A 32 -8.86 7.35 4.77
N TYR A 33 -8.05 7.23 5.71
CA TYR A 33 -6.85 6.45 5.78
C TYR A 33 -6.68 5.33 4.74
N ASN A 34 -5.48 4.86 4.58
CA ASN A 34 -5.11 3.82 3.63
C ASN A 34 -5.78 2.46 3.96
N TRP A 35 -6.81 2.09 3.20
CA TRP A 35 -7.54 0.82 3.32
C TRP A 35 -6.61 -0.41 3.24
N ARG A 36 -5.46 -0.26 2.60
CA ARG A 36 -4.45 -1.30 2.44
C ARG A 36 -3.88 -1.75 3.78
N TRP A 37 -3.93 -0.89 4.78
CA TRP A 37 -3.50 -1.22 6.14
C TRP A 37 -4.59 -1.85 7.01
N CYS A 38 -5.81 -1.95 6.51
CA CYS A 38 -6.92 -2.66 7.15
C CYS A 38 -6.94 -4.11 6.65
N VAL A 39 -6.58 -5.06 7.50
CA VAL A 39 -6.46 -6.47 7.11
C VAL A 39 -7.75 -7.05 6.50
N PRO A 40 -8.95 -6.80 7.05
CA PRO A 40 -10.18 -7.24 6.40
C PRO A 40 -10.40 -6.65 5.00
N ALA A 41 -10.08 -5.37 4.80
CA ALA A 41 -10.19 -4.73 3.49
C ALA A 41 -9.21 -5.36 2.48
N ALA A 42 -7.96 -5.55 2.91
CA ALA A 42 -6.93 -6.21 2.10
C ALA A 42 -7.33 -7.66 1.73
N GLN A 43 -7.90 -8.41 2.68
CA GLN A 43 -8.41 -9.76 2.42
C GLN A 43 -9.56 -9.75 1.41
N ASN A 44 -10.55 -8.87 1.60
CA ASN A 44 -11.66 -8.76 0.66
C ASN A 44 -11.17 -8.41 -0.76
N PHE A 45 -10.22 -7.49 -0.87
CA PHE A 45 -9.62 -7.12 -2.14
C PHE A 45 -8.85 -8.31 -2.78
N ALA A 46 -7.93 -8.91 -2.03
CA ALA A 46 -6.96 -9.87 -2.56
C ALA A 46 -7.53 -11.29 -2.71
N LEU A 47 -8.47 -11.68 -1.85
CA LEU A 47 -9.03 -13.04 -1.76
C LEU A 47 -10.50 -13.11 -2.19
N GLY A 48 -11.16 -11.97 -2.36
CA GLY A 48 -12.60 -11.88 -2.69
C GLY A 48 -13.52 -12.05 -1.49
N TRP A 49 -12.99 -12.19 -0.28
CA TRP A 49 -13.75 -12.22 0.98
C TRP A 49 -12.85 -11.99 2.19
N VAL A 50 -13.49 -11.66 3.32
CA VAL A 50 -12.85 -11.56 4.63
C VAL A 50 -12.78 -12.95 5.27
N LEU A 51 -11.62 -13.31 5.80
CA LEU A 51 -11.39 -14.57 6.50
C LEU A 51 -11.74 -14.45 7.99
N PRO A 52 -12.02 -15.59 8.67
CA PRO A 52 -12.14 -15.61 10.12
C PRO A 52 -10.94 -14.95 10.76
N PRO A 53 -11.15 -14.14 11.82
CA PRO A 53 -10.05 -13.55 12.54
C PRO A 53 -9.12 -14.65 13.08
N ALA A 54 -7.83 -14.49 12.89
CA ALA A 54 -6.85 -15.39 13.50
C ALA A 54 -6.96 -15.29 15.05
N PRO A 55 -6.71 -16.38 15.78
CA PRO A 55 -6.70 -16.34 17.25
C PRO A 55 -5.77 -15.29 17.83
N ALA A 56 -4.67 -15.01 17.13
CA ALA A 56 -3.77 -13.89 17.36
C ALA A 56 -3.38 -13.32 16.00
N LEU A 57 -3.75 -12.07 15.74
CA LEU A 57 -3.35 -11.37 14.52
C LEU A 57 -2.02 -10.65 14.79
N HIS A 58 -0.97 -11.10 14.12
CA HIS A 58 0.34 -10.47 14.15
C HIS A 58 0.61 -9.76 12.82
N ILE A 59 0.95 -8.49 12.89
CA ILE A 59 1.25 -7.64 11.74
C ILE A 59 2.71 -7.19 11.84
N LEU A 60 3.44 -7.26 10.73
CA LEU A 60 4.77 -6.68 10.59
C LEU A 60 4.69 -5.41 9.75
N ASP A 61 5.23 -4.33 10.25
CA ASP A 61 5.54 -3.11 9.50
C ASP A 61 7.05 -3.09 9.22
N ALA A 62 7.42 -3.51 8.02
CA ALA A 62 8.80 -3.73 7.62
C ALA A 62 9.39 -2.46 6.98
N GLY A 63 10.26 -1.76 7.71
CA GLY A 63 10.73 -0.43 7.41
C GLY A 63 9.74 0.63 7.89
N CYS A 64 9.42 0.60 9.18
CA CYS A 64 8.34 1.40 9.77
C CYS A 64 8.66 2.91 9.87
N GLY A 65 9.92 3.32 9.64
CA GLY A 65 10.35 4.70 9.73
C GLY A 65 9.95 5.36 11.04
N THR A 66 9.34 6.55 10.96
CA THR A 66 8.83 7.30 12.12
C THR A 66 7.51 6.78 12.68
N GLY A 67 7.06 5.59 12.25
CA GLY A 67 5.93 4.87 12.83
C GLY A 67 4.55 5.29 12.32
N VAL A 68 4.44 6.06 11.26
CA VAL A 68 3.13 6.46 10.70
C VAL A 68 2.33 5.24 10.27
N GLY A 69 2.91 4.35 9.45
CA GLY A 69 2.26 3.10 9.04
C GLY A 69 1.93 2.20 10.23
N THR A 70 2.85 2.08 11.18
CA THR A 70 2.68 1.27 12.40
C THR A 70 1.48 1.73 13.23
N ASP A 71 1.33 3.04 13.40
CA ASP A 71 0.22 3.66 14.14
C ASP A 71 -1.12 3.34 13.47
N TYR A 72 -1.21 3.55 12.15
CA TYR A 72 -2.40 3.20 11.38
C TYR A 72 -2.73 1.71 11.42
N LEU A 73 -1.74 0.83 11.24
CA LEU A 73 -1.93 -0.61 11.33
C LEU A 73 -2.51 -1.02 12.69
N ALA A 74 -2.04 -0.40 13.77
CA ALA A 74 -2.54 -0.68 15.11
C ALA A 74 -3.98 -0.19 15.32
N HIS A 75 -4.34 0.99 14.82
CA HIS A 75 -5.70 1.55 14.94
C HIS A 75 -6.71 0.80 14.07
N LEU A 76 -6.34 0.44 12.83
CA LEU A 76 -7.23 -0.21 11.88
C LEU A 76 -7.48 -1.69 12.18
N ASN A 77 -6.61 -2.28 13.00
CA ASN A 77 -6.69 -3.67 13.40
C ASN A 77 -6.61 -3.74 14.95
N PRO A 78 -7.69 -3.37 15.67
CA PRO A 78 -7.65 -3.13 17.13
C PRO A 78 -7.28 -4.35 17.95
N THR A 79 -7.40 -5.57 17.42
CA THR A 79 -7.01 -6.82 18.09
C THR A 79 -5.61 -7.30 17.71
N ALA A 80 -4.93 -6.60 16.78
CA ALA A 80 -3.62 -7.01 16.31
C ALA A 80 -2.49 -6.64 17.27
N GLN A 81 -1.45 -7.47 17.26
CA GLN A 81 -0.11 -7.13 17.76
C GLN A 81 0.73 -6.70 16.57
N VAL A 82 1.23 -5.47 16.59
CA VAL A 82 2.02 -4.90 15.50
C VAL A 82 3.49 -4.88 15.89
N THR A 83 4.36 -5.36 15.00
CA THR A 83 5.81 -5.25 15.14
C THR A 83 6.32 -4.32 14.05
N GLY A 84 6.91 -3.20 14.42
CA GLY A 84 7.61 -2.28 13.51
C GLY A 84 9.12 -2.53 13.55
N ILE A 85 9.75 -2.67 12.40
CA ILE A 85 11.21 -2.76 12.29
C ILE A 85 11.75 -1.68 11.37
N ASP A 86 12.88 -1.09 11.74
CA ASP A 86 13.61 -0.13 10.91
C ASP A 86 15.11 -0.19 11.19
N LEU A 87 15.94 0.29 10.26
CA LEU A 87 17.37 0.43 10.43
C LEU A 87 17.76 1.68 11.23
N SER A 88 16.94 2.74 11.14
CA SER A 88 17.21 4.05 11.72
C SER A 88 16.78 4.12 13.18
N GLU A 89 17.75 4.27 14.07
CA GLU A 89 17.50 4.51 15.49
C GLU A 89 16.73 5.83 15.70
N ALA A 90 17.13 6.89 14.98
CA ALA A 90 16.46 8.19 15.07
C ALA A 90 14.98 8.14 14.63
N ALA A 91 14.67 7.37 13.58
CA ALA A 91 13.30 7.17 13.16
C ALA A 91 12.49 6.38 14.21
N LEU A 92 13.08 5.32 14.78
CA LEU A 92 12.43 4.51 15.82
C LEU A 92 12.17 5.28 17.12
N GLU A 93 13.03 6.22 17.50
CA GLU A 93 12.75 7.14 18.63
C GLU A 93 11.50 7.99 18.41
N ILE A 94 11.28 8.44 17.17
CA ILE A 94 10.07 9.19 16.78
C ILE A 94 8.86 8.25 16.76
N ALA A 95 9.01 7.05 16.19
CA ALA A 95 7.97 6.02 16.17
C ALA A 95 7.51 5.66 17.59
N GLN A 96 8.44 5.51 18.54
CA GLN A 96 8.10 5.24 19.95
C GLN A 96 7.27 6.37 20.56
N LYS A 97 7.62 7.63 20.29
CA LYS A 97 6.83 8.79 20.77
C LYS A 97 5.44 8.81 20.13
N ARG A 98 5.34 8.45 18.86
CA ARG A 98 4.07 8.37 18.12
C ARG A 98 3.13 7.33 18.75
N VAL A 99 3.57 6.08 18.88
CA VAL A 99 2.72 4.99 19.38
C VAL A 99 2.31 5.18 20.84
N VAL A 100 3.14 5.86 21.65
CA VAL A 100 2.76 6.26 23.00
C VAL A 100 1.72 7.37 22.98
N GLY A 101 1.93 8.41 22.16
CA GLY A 101 1.02 9.55 22.04
C GLY A 101 -0.36 9.18 21.51
N SER A 102 -0.42 8.19 20.60
CA SER A 102 -1.68 7.70 20.01
C SER A 102 -2.37 6.59 20.84
N GLY A 103 -1.77 6.15 21.95
CA GLY A 103 -2.40 5.20 22.87
C GLY A 103 -2.34 3.73 22.44
N VAL A 104 -1.50 3.38 21.45
CA VAL A 104 -1.39 1.98 20.94
C VAL A 104 -0.16 1.23 21.44
N ALA A 105 0.65 1.84 22.31
CA ALA A 105 1.95 1.32 22.75
C ALA A 105 1.91 -0.10 23.33
N GLU A 106 0.82 -0.49 24.00
CA GLU A 106 0.68 -1.85 24.58
C GLU A 106 0.58 -2.95 23.52
N ARG A 107 0.19 -2.59 22.30
CA ARG A 107 0.02 -3.52 21.17
C ARG A 107 1.10 -3.39 20.10
N VAL A 108 2.07 -2.49 20.31
CA VAL A 108 3.14 -2.21 19.35
C VAL A 108 4.50 -2.54 19.94
N LYS A 109 5.31 -3.28 19.19
CA LYS A 109 6.73 -3.52 19.48
C LYS A 109 7.57 -2.89 18.37
N LEU A 110 8.59 -2.13 18.76
CA LEU A 110 9.55 -1.55 17.82
C LEU A 110 10.92 -2.18 18.01
N ALA A 111 11.61 -2.47 16.90
CA ALA A 111 12.95 -3.05 16.95
C ALA A 111 13.86 -2.47 15.85
N GLN A 112 15.10 -2.15 16.23
CA GLN A 112 16.13 -1.82 15.25
C GLN A 112 16.62 -3.11 14.61
N LEU A 113 16.21 -3.36 13.36
CA LEU A 113 16.50 -4.60 12.66
C LEU A 113 16.55 -4.38 11.16
N SER A 114 17.52 -5.03 10.51
CA SER A 114 17.52 -5.12 9.05
C SER A 114 16.37 -6.03 8.57
N LEU A 115 15.72 -5.65 7.48
CA LEU A 115 14.70 -6.47 6.85
C LEU A 115 15.23 -7.87 6.46
N THR A 116 16.52 -7.97 6.11
CA THR A 116 17.16 -9.25 5.79
C THR A 116 17.35 -10.17 7.00
N ASP A 117 17.24 -9.64 8.21
CA ASP A 117 17.43 -10.38 9.47
C ASP A 117 16.10 -10.65 10.20
N VAL A 118 14.97 -10.41 9.51
CA VAL A 118 13.61 -10.49 10.08
C VAL A 118 13.28 -11.86 10.69
N GLN A 119 13.93 -12.94 10.23
CA GLN A 119 13.78 -14.29 10.80
C GLN A 119 14.18 -14.36 12.28
N THR A 120 15.05 -13.46 12.75
CA THR A 120 15.46 -13.40 14.16
C THR A 120 14.33 -13.07 15.12
N LEU A 121 13.21 -12.49 14.61
CA LEU A 121 12.00 -12.28 15.40
C LEU A 121 11.33 -13.59 15.83
N SER A 122 11.66 -14.73 15.19
CA SER A 122 11.13 -16.06 15.49
C SER A 122 9.60 -16.10 15.56
N GLN A 123 8.93 -15.31 14.71
CA GLN A 123 7.49 -15.13 14.66
C GLN A 123 6.99 -15.16 13.22
N GLN A 124 5.79 -15.67 13.00
CA GLN A 124 5.08 -15.55 11.73
C GLN A 124 4.00 -14.47 11.82
N PHE A 125 3.81 -13.77 10.70
CA PHE A 125 2.88 -12.67 10.57
C PHE A 125 1.77 -13.01 9.58
N GLN A 126 0.52 -12.72 9.91
CA GLN A 126 -0.62 -12.91 9.01
C GLN A 126 -0.71 -11.78 7.99
N TYR A 127 -0.10 -10.64 8.30
CA TYR A 127 -0.04 -9.50 7.42
C TYR A 127 1.33 -8.81 7.52
N ILE A 128 1.91 -8.46 6.38
CA ILE A 128 3.15 -7.67 6.31
C ILE A 128 2.87 -6.43 5.47
N ASN A 129 3.23 -5.26 6.01
CA ASN A 129 3.28 -4.00 5.31
C ASN A 129 4.76 -3.68 5.02
N CYS A 130 5.11 -3.41 3.76
CA CYS A 130 6.46 -3.04 3.34
C CYS A 130 6.38 -1.94 2.28
N VAL A 131 6.27 -0.70 2.75
CA VAL A 131 5.99 0.49 1.94
C VAL A 131 7.22 1.38 1.88
N GLY A 132 7.76 1.59 0.68
CA GLY A 132 8.91 2.49 0.49
C GLY A 132 10.25 1.90 0.94
N VAL A 133 10.44 0.58 0.95
CA VAL A 133 11.62 -0.05 1.57
C VAL A 133 12.43 -0.94 0.63
N LEU A 134 11.78 -1.88 -0.06
CA LEU A 134 12.49 -2.91 -0.84
C LEU A 134 13.44 -2.32 -1.90
N HIS A 135 13.05 -1.24 -2.53
CA HIS A 135 13.84 -0.59 -3.58
C HIS A 135 15.07 0.16 -3.05
N HIS A 136 15.20 0.29 -1.74
CA HIS A 136 16.38 0.85 -1.08
C HIS A 136 17.37 -0.22 -0.56
N LEU A 137 17.01 -1.50 -0.66
CA LEU A 137 17.91 -2.58 -0.30
C LEU A 137 19.01 -2.79 -1.35
N PRO A 138 20.20 -3.19 -0.94
CA PRO A 138 21.24 -3.62 -1.89
C PRO A 138 20.81 -4.83 -2.72
N ASN A 139 19.99 -5.71 -2.15
CA ASN A 139 19.40 -6.87 -2.80
C ASN A 139 17.90 -6.99 -2.42
N PRO A 140 16.99 -6.36 -3.19
CA PRO A 140 15.56 -6.40 -2.93
C PRO A 140 14.98 -7.82 -2.95
N GLN A 141 15.51 -8.70 -3.81
CA GLN A 141 15.04 -10.08 -3.89
C GLN A 141 15.34 -10.89 -2.62
N ALA A 142 16.50 -10.66 -2.01
CA ALA A 142 16.83 -11.27 -0.72
C ALA A 142 15.90 -10.74 0.39
N GLY A 143 15.60 -9.43 0.37
CA GLY A 143 14.64 -8.82 1.29
C GLY A 143 13.22 -9.40 1.14
N LEU A 144 12.74 -9.52 -0.10
CA LEU A 144 11.41 -10.09 -0.35
C LEU A 144 11.34 -11.57 0.09
N ARG A 145 12.39 -12.36 -0.13
CA ARG A 145 12.46 -13.75 0.35
C ARG A 145 12.45 -13.82 1.88
N ALA A 146 13.20 -12.97 2.56
CA ALA A 146 13.22 -12.92 4.02
C ALA A 146 11.82 -12.60 4.59
N LEU A 147 11.08 -11.67 3.98
CA LEU A 147 9.69 -11.39 4.34
C LEU A 147 8.76 -12.58 4.04
N ALA A 148 8.94 -13.26 2.90
CA ALA A 148 8.14 -14.42 2.53
C ALA A 148 8.29 -15.59 3.54
N GLU A 149 9.47 -15.77 4.12
CA GLU A 149 9.73 -16.81 5.12
C GLU A 149 8.97 -16.57 6.43
N VAL A 150 8.79 -15.31 6.84
CA VAL A 150 8.07 -14.94 8.07
C VAL A 150 6.58 -14.64 7.84
N LEU A 151 6.12 -14.55 6.59
CA LEU A 151 4.71 -14.47 6.28
C LEU A 151 4.05 -15.82 6.54
N ALA A 152 2.96 -15.87 7.31
CA ALA A 152 2.24 -17.09 7.58
C ALA A 152 1.62 -17.69 6.29
N PRO A 153 1.45 -19.02 6.18
CA PRO A 153 0.67 -19.61 5.10
C PRO A 153 -0.73 -18.98 5.04
N GLY A 154 -1.18 -18.56 3.87
CA GLY A 154 -2.44 -17.82 3.68
C GLY A 154 -2.36 -16.34 4.02
N GLY A 155 -1.22 -15.87 4.52
CA GLY A 155 -0.98 -14.47 4.85
C GLY A 155 -0.83 -13.58 3.61
N LEU A 156 -1.04 -12.28 3.82
CA LEU A 156 -0.96 -11.25 2.79
C LEU A 156 0.19 -10.28 3.07
N MET A 157 0.75 -9.75 2.00
CA MET A 157 1.78 -8.73 2.05
C MET A 157 1.40 -7.56 1.15
N HIS A 158 1.41 -6.36 1.68
CA HIS A 158 1.25 -5.11 0.96
C HIS A 158 2.63 -4.51 0.67
N ILE A 159 2.90 -4.24 -0.59
CA ILE A 159 4.19 -3.73 -1.07
C ILE A 159 4.00 -2.43 -1.84
N PHE A 160 4.92 -1.50 -1.60
CA PHE A 160 5.08 -0.29 -2.41
C PHE A 160 6.55 -0.19 -2.85
N VAL A 161 6.78 -0.06 -4.15
CA VAL A 161 8.10 0.20 -4.73
C VAL A 161 8.02 1.24 -5.84
N TYR A 162 9.12 1.89 -6.15
CA TYR A 162 9.16 2.93 -7.16
C TYR A 162 9.10 2.39 -8.59
N ALA A 163 8.41 3.14 -9.47
CA ALA A 163 8.29 2.85 -10.90
C ALA A 163 9.25 3.72 -11.72
N LEU A 164 9.92 3.09 -12.68
CA LEU A 164 11.02 3.68 -13.45
C LEU A 164 10.59 4.89 -14.28
N TRP A 165 9.53 4.74 -15.05
CA TRP A 165 9.20 5.73 -16.08
C TRP A 165 8.65 7.03 -15.49
N GLY A 166 7.88 6.95 -14.43
CA GLY A 166 7.33 8.13 -13.76
C GLY A 166 8.31 8.89 -12.86
N ARG A 167 9.53 8.38 -12.68
CA ARG A 167 10.57 8.95 -11.78
C ARG A 167 11.87 9.31 -12.50
N TRP A 168 11.92 9.26 -13.81
CA TRP A 168 13.16 9.48 -14.57
C TRP A 168 13.84 10.83 -14.26
N GLU A 169 13.07 11.91 -14.06
CA GLU A 169 13.57 13.22 -13.71
C GLU A 169 14.19 13.26 -12.29
N ILE A 170 13.58 12.53 -11.35
CA ILE A 170 14.12 12.39 -10.00
C ILE A 170 15.49 11.71 -10.06
N ARG A 171 15.60 10.61 -10.82
CA ARG A 171 16.87 9.89 -11.01
C ARG A 171 17.96 10.76 -11.63
N LEU A 172 17.62 11.62 -12.58
CA LEU A 172 18.58 12.56 -13.15
C LEU A 172 19.06 13.61 -12.14
N MET A 173 18.15 14.15 -11.31
CA MET A 173 18.51 15.10 -10.26
C MET A 173 19.33 14.42 -9.16
N GLN A 174 18.98 13.21 -8.72
CA GLN A 174 19.78 12.40 -7.79
C GLN A 174 21.22 12.23 -8.32
N LYS A 175 21.35 11.88 -9.59
CA LYS A 175 22.67 11.74 -10.23
C LYS A 175 23.45 13.07 -10.23
N ALA A 176 22.79 14.19 -10.56
CA ALA A 176 23.44 15.51 -10.58
C ALA A 176 23.90 15.91 -9.17
N ILE A 177 23.06 15.74 -8.17
CA ILE A 177 23.41 16.03 -6.76
C ILE A 177 24.55 15.14 -6.31
N GLY A 178 24.48 13.82 -6.57
CA GLY A 178 25.50 12.86 -6.16
C GLY A 178 26.88 13.11 -6.77
N LEU A 179 26.97 13.75 -7.96
CA LEU A 179 28.22 14.18 -8.57
C LEU A 179 28.87 15.38 -7.86
N LEU A 180 28.10 16.19 -7.17
CA LEU A 180 28.53 17.44 -6.52
C LEU A 180 28.64 17.29 -4.99
N GLN A 181 27.94 16.34 -4.43
CA GLN A 181 27.84 16.12 -2.99
C GLN A 181 29.12 15.43 -2.46
N PRO A 182 29.72 15.94 -1.36
CA PRO A 182 30.74 15.18 -0.63
C PRO A 182 30.20 13.84 -0.13
N ALA A 183 31.00 12.81 -0.20
CA ALA A 183 30.59 11.45 0.18
C ALA A 183 29.99 11.41 1.61
N GLY A 184 28.74 10.96 1.73
CA GLY A 184 28.05 10.82 3.01
C GLY A 184 27.54 12.11 3.65
N ASP A 185 27.74 13.27 3.03
CA ASP A 185 27.19 14.55 3.53
C ASP A 185 25.82 14.84 2.92
N TYR A 186 24.78 14.23 3.49
CA TYR A 186 23.39 14.38 3.01
C TYR A 186 22.86 15.80 3.20
N ARG A 187 23.37 16.57 4.17
CA ARG A 187 22.98 17.99 4.38
C ARG A 187 23.50 18.88 3.25
N ALA A 188 24.74 18.64 2.84
CA ALA A 188 25.30 19.29 1.65
C ALA A 188 24.50 18.89 0.40
N GLY A 189 24.10 17.62 0.26
CA GLY A 189 23.27 17.14 -0.83
C GLY A 189 21.93 17.88 -0.94
N VAL A 190 21.22 18.04 0.16
CA VAL A 190 19.97 18.83 0.22
C VAL A 190 20.21 20.28 -0.19
N SER A 191 21.27 20.92 0.35
CA SER A 191 21.64 22.31 0.00
C SER A 191 21.96 22.46 -1.49
N ILE A 192 22.74 21.54 -2.06
CA ILE A 192 23.08 21.50 -3.50
C ILE A 192 21.81 21.35 -4.34
N GLY A 193 20.96 20.38 -4.02
CA GLY A 193 19.74 20.15 -4.77
C GLY A 193 18.78 21.35 -4.77
N ARG A 194 18.61 22.00 -3.61
CA ARG A 194 17.80 23.22 -3.52
C ARG A 194 18.40 24.37 -4.34
N GLN A 195 19.72 24.52 -4.34
CA GLN A 195 20.40 25.54 -5.18
C GLN A 195 20.21 25.23 -6.66
N LEU A 196 20.32 23.95 -7.09
CA LEU A 196 20.08 23.56 -8.47
C LEU A 196 18.67 23.91 -8.92
N PHE A 197 17.64 23.56 -8.16
CA PHE A 197 16.26 23.92 -8.48
C PHE A 197 15.98 25.42 -8.46
N ALA A 198 16.64 26.18 -7.59
CA ALA A 198 16.47 27.63 -7.47
C ALA A 198 17.13 28.42 -8.60
N HIS A 199 18.26 27.94 -9.15
CA HIS A 199 19.10 28.73 -10.07
C HIS A 199 19.21 28.17 -11.49
N LEU A 200 18.80 26.92 -11.75
CA LEU A 200 18.67 26.45 -13.12
C LEU A 200 17.62 27.27 -13.88
N PRO A 201 17.76 27.44 -15.20
CA PRO A 201 16.77 28.14 -16.01
C PRO A 201 15.36 27.60 -15.80
N ALA A 202 14.36 28.50 -15.76
CA ALA A 202 12.97 28.11 -15.53
C ALA A 202 12.42 27.14 -16.61
N GLU A 203 13.00 27.20 -17.82
CA GLU A 203 12.69 26.33 -18.95
C GLU A 203 13.33 24.95 -18.84
N ASN A 204 14.25 24.76 -17.88
CA ASN A 204 14.85 23.45 -17.63
C ASN A 204 13.77 22.42 -17.30
N ARG A 205 13.80 21.29 -18.00
CA ARG A 205 12.75 20.27 -17.88
C ARG A 205 12.62 19.71 -16.46
N LEU A 206 13.73 19.57 -15.74
CA LEU A 206 13.70 19.07 -14.34
C LEU A 206 13.06 20.09 -13.42
N VAL A 207 13.36 21.39 -13.59
CA VAL A 207 12.78 22.50 -12.80
C VAL A 207 11.27 22.60 -13.03
N ARG A 208 10.83 22.51 -14.30
CA ARG A 208 9.40 22.55 -14.61
C ARG A 208 8.67 21.37 -13.98
N ARG A 209 9.23 20.17 -14.11
CA ARG A 209 8.62 18.96 -13.58
C ARG A 209 8.54 18.96 -12.07
N GLU A 210 9.57 19.45 -11.38
CA GLU A 210 9.54 19.67 -9.92
C GLU A 210 8.39 20.58 -9.52
N LYS A 211 8.25 21.74 -10.18
CA LYS A 211 7.19 22.71 -9.89
C LYS A 211 5.79 22.16 -10.15
N GLU A 212 5.63 21.41 -11.22
CA GLU A 212 4.34 20.84 -11.61
C GLU A 212 3.88 19.70 -10.69
N ARG A 213 4.82 18.95 -10.11
CA ARG A 213 4.50 17.66 -9.51
C ARG A 213 4.93 17.48 -8.06
N TRP A 214 6.10 18.02 -7.66
CA TRP A 214 6.73 17.64 -6.41
C TRP A 214 6.98 18.79 -5.43
N ALA A 215 6.89 20.04 -5.90
CA ALA A 215 7.30 21.22 -5.10
C ALA A 215 6.55 21.36 -3.78
N LEU A 216 5.30 20.93 -3.70
CA LEU A 216 4.51 20.98 -2.47
C LEU A 216 4.96 19.90 -1.48
N ASP A 217 5.30 18.70 -1.97
CA ASP A 217 5.74 17.59 -1.14
C ASP A 217 7.16 17.82 -0.60
N ASN A 218 8.01 18.47 -1.41
CA ASN A 218 9.43 18.69 -1.10
C ASN A 218 9.73 19.96 -0.27
N THR A 219 8.75 20.51 0.42
CA THR A 219 8.96 21.67 1.28
C THR A 219 9.85 21.37 2.49
N ARG A 220 9.77 20.15 3.03
CA ARG A 220 10.59 19.69 4.17
C ARG A 220 11.89 19.06 3.69
N ASP A 221 12.98 19.26 4.43
CA ASP A 221 14.29 18.70 4.06
C ASP A 221 14.33 17.17 4.11
N ALA A 222 13.59 16.54 5.01
CA ALA A 222 13.52 15.09 5.08
C ALA A 222 12.86 14.48 3.81
N THR A 223 11.76 15.08 3.34
CA THR A 223 11.10 14.66 2.09
C THR A 223 12.01 14.90 0.87
N PHE A 224 12.68 16.05 0.85
CA PHE A 224 13.63 16.38 -0.22
C PHE A 224 14.82 15.41 -0.23
N ALA A 225 15.35 15.05 0.96
CA ALA A 225 16.47 14.13 1.10
C ALA A 225 16.09 12.72 0.65
N ASP A 226 14.93 12.21 1.08
CA ASP A 226 14.39 10.93 0.65
C ASP A 226 14.25 10.86 -0.88
N MET A 227 13.72 11.91 -1.50
CA MET A 227 13.47 11.94 -2.94
C MET A 227 14.73 12.16 -3.77
N TYR A 228 15.62 13.10 -3.40
CA TYR A 228 16.69 13.58 -4.28
C TYR A 228 18.12 13.27 -3.80
N VAL A 229 18.30 12.87 -2.55
CA VAL A 229 19.64 12.65 -1.96
C VAL A 229 19.86 11.21 -1.54
N HIS A 230 18.87 10.35 -1.82
CA HIS A 230 18.92 8.96 -1.42
C HIS A 230 20.12 8.22 -2.05
N PRO A 231 20.95 7.49 -1.25
CA PRO A 231 22.17 6.85 -1.75
C PRO A 231 21.91 5.58 -2.56
N GLN A 232 20.73 4.98 -2.43
CA GLN A 232 20.39 3.70 -3.05
C GLN A 232 18.92 3.64 -3.44
N GLU A 233 18.64 3.52 -4.73
CA GLU A 233 17.28 3.37 -5.25
C GLU A 233 17.30 2.47 -6.49
N ILE A 234 16.38 1.52 -6.55
CA ILE A 234 16.12 0.64 -7.68
C ILE A 234 14.68 0.86 -8.11
N ASP A 235 14.49 1.40 -9.30
CA ASP A 235 13.16 1.62 -9.87
C ASP A 235 12.79 0.45 -10.78
N TYR A 236 11.51 0.09 -10.79
CA TYR A 236 10.99 -1.06 -11.51
C TYR A 236 10.18 -0.65 -12.73
N THR A 237 10.22 -1.49 -13.76
CA THR A 237 9.16 -1.62 -14.76
C THR A 237 8.22 -2.75 -14.34
N VAL A 238 7.08 -2.89 -14.99
CA VAL A 238 6.20 -4.06 -14.77
C VAL A 238 6.98 -5.35 -14.95
N GLN A 239 7.79 -5.46 -16.01
CA GLN A 239 8.60 -6.65 -16.25
C GLN A 239 9.55 -6.95 -15.07
N THR A 240 10.38 -5.99 -14.65
CA THR A 240 11.37 -6.20 -13.57
C THR A 240 10.71 -6.36 -12.20
N LEU A 241 9.50 -5.82 -12.00
CA LEU A 241 8.68 -6.08 -10.82
C LEU A 241 8.26 -7.56 -10.75
N PHE A 242 7.79 -8.13 -11.85
CA PHE A 242 7.43 -9.56 -11.88
C PHE A 242 8.67 -10.45 -11.76
N GLU A 243 9.82 -10.04 -12.27
CA GLU A 243 11.11 -10.72 -12.02
C GLU A 243 11.50 -10.69 -10.52
N LEU A 244 11.26 -9.57 -9.82
CA LEU A 244 11.46 -9.47 -8.37
C LEU A 244 10.58 -10.47 -7.61
N ILE A 245 9.31 -10.61 -8.00
CA ILE A 245 8.34 -11.50 -7.36
C ILE A 245 8.67 -12.97 -7.65
N GLN A 246 9.17 -13.26 -8.85
CA GLN A 246 9.52 -14.61 -9.27
C GLN A 246 10.56 -15.24 -8.33
N GLY A 247 10.30 -16.46 -7.89
CA GLY A 247 11.21 -17.18 -6.98
C GLY A 247 11.13 -16.75 -5.52
N SER A 248 10.19 -15.87 -5.14
CA SER A 248 9.88 -15.56 -3.73
C SER A 248 8.98 -16.61 -3.07
N GLY A 249 8.31 -17.45 -3.85
CA GLY A 249 7.27 -18.36 -3.37
C GLY A 249 5.92 -17.69 -3.07
N LEU A 250 5.79 -16.41 -3.40
CA LEU A 250 4.56 -15.62 -3.24
C LEU A 250 3.79 -15.53 -4.55
N GLU A 251 2.48 -15.38 -4.46
CA GLU A 251 1.59 -15.11 -5.58
C GLU A 251 1.25 -13.63 -5.66
N PHE A 252 1.28 -13.05 -6.87
CA PHE A 252 0.77 -11.71 -7.13
C PHE A 252 -0.76 -11.70 -7.11
N LEU A 253 -1.34 -10.81 -6.29
CA LEU A 253 -2.79 -10.75 -6.06
C LEU A 253 -3.47 -9.54 -6.70
N GLY A 254 -2.68 -8.62 -7.23
CA GLY A 254 -3.17 -7.43 -7.94
C GLY A 254 -2.55 -6.13 -7.44
N PHE A 255 -2.57 -5.14 -8.32
CA PHE A 255 -2.25 -3.77 -7.97
C PHE A 255 -3.37 -3.16 -7.14
N SER A 256 -3.04 -2.43 -6.08
CA SER A 256 -4.00 -1.85 -5.13
C SER A 256 -4.80 -0.67 -5.70
N ASN A 257 -4.43 -0.19 -6.87
CA ASN A 257 -5.13 0.81 -7.68
C ASN A 257 -5.71 0.20 -8.99
N PRO A 258 -6.64 -0.76 -8.92
CA PRO A 258 -7.06 -1.57 -10.06
C PRO A 258 -7.64 -0.75 -11.21
N ARG A 259 -8.21 0.43 -10.93
CA ARG A 259 -8.76 1.33 -11.98
C ARG A 259 -7.68 1.83 -12.92
N TYR A 260 -6.47 2.09 -12.41
CA TYR A 260 -5.34 2.52 -13.23
C TYR A 260 -4.98 1.47 -14.30
N TRP A 261 -5.09 0.20 -13.96
CA TRP A 261 -4.66 -0.93 -14.77
C TRP A 261 -5.74 -1.50 -15.70
N GLN A 262 -6.93 -0.86 -15.76
CA GLN A 262 -7.99 -1.27 -16.70
C GLN A 262 -7.65 -0.81 -18.11
N LEU A 263 -7.65 -1.75 -19.05
CA LEU A 263 -7.40 -1.48 -20.48
C LEU A 263 -8.35 -0.42 -21.04
N GLU A 264 -9.61 -0.43 -20.58
CA GLU A 264 -10.65 0.50 -20.97
C GLU A 264 -10.28 1.95 -20.69
N ARG A 265 -9.48 2.22 -19.65
CA ARG A 265 -9.05 3.58 -19.29
C ARG A 265 -8.38 4.32 -20.46
N LEU A 266 -7.57 3.60 -21.25
CA LEU A 266 -6.84 4.18 -22.38
C LEU A 266 -7.38 3.72 -23.73
N LEU A 267 -7.90 2.48 -23.82
CA LEU A 267 -8.24 1.87 -25.10
C LEU A 267 -9.75 1.86 -25.41
N ALA A 268 -10.63 2.36 -24.52
CA ALA A 268 -12.07 2.40 -24.77
C ALA A 268 -12.46 3.06 -26.10
N PRO A 269 -11.80 4.14 -26.57
CA PRO A 269 -12.10 4.74 -27.88
C PRO A 269 -11.67 3.89 -29.08
N MET A 270 -10.93 2.80 -28.86
CA MET A 270 -10.31 1.96 -29.91
C MET A 270 -10.72 0.49 -29.73
N PRO A 271 -11.97 0.11 -30.09
CA PRO A 271 -12.53 -1.21 -29.75
C PRO A 271 -11.73 -2.40 -30.31
N GLU A 272 -11.15 -2.26 -31.50
CA GLU A 272 -10.32 -3.32 -32.11
C GLU A 272 -9.03 -3.54 -31.33
N LEU A 273 -8.34 -2.46 -30.93
CA LEU A 273 -7.13 -2.52 -30.10
C LEU A 273 -7.43 -3.02 -28.69
N LEU A 274 -8.54 -2.60 -28.11
CA LEU A 274 -9.02 -3.10 -26.83
C LEU A 274 -9.29 -4.60 -26.87
N ALA A 275 -9.95 -5.09 -27.93
CA ALA A 275 -10.17 -6.50 -28.14
C ALA A 275 -8.85 -7.28 -28.27
N ALA A 276 -7.91 -6.77 -29.07
CA ALA A 276 -6.58 -7.37 -29.18
C ALA A 276 -5.83 -7.39 -27.84
N ALA A 277 -5.84 -6.28 -27.08
CA ALA A 277 -5.18 -6.19 -25.78
C ALA A 277 -5.73 -7.18 -24.75
N ARG A 278 -7.04 -7.46 -24.76
CA ARG A 278 -7.67 -8.44 -23.86
C ARG A 278 -7.21 -9.88 -24.09
N HIS A 279 -6.64 -10.21 -25.27
CA HIS A 279 -6.05 -11.51 -25.54
C HIS A 279 -4.62 -11.68 -25.04
N LEU A 280 -3.96 -10.58 -24.63
CA LEU A 280 -2.62 -10.65 -24.05
C LEU A 280 -2.67 -11.33 -22.67
N PRO A 281 -1.60 -12.06 -22.27
CA PRO A 281 -1.40 -12.46 -20.89
C PRO A 281 -1.49 -11.26 -19.94
N GLN A 282 -1.97 -11.45 -18.73
CA GLN A 282 -2.23 -10.35 -17.78
C GLN A 282 -1.01 -9.45 -17.55
N GLN A 283 0.18 -10.03 -17.40
CA GLN A 283 1.41 -9.24 -17.25
C GLN A 283 1.64 -8.33 -18.45
N GLN A 284 1.45 -8.83 -19.69
CA GLN A 284 1.61 -8.02 -20.88
C GLN A 284 0.52 -6.94 -21.03
N GLN A 285 -0.67 -7.15 -20.47
CA GLN A 285 -1.67 -6.07 -20.37
C GLN A 285 -1.16 -4.95 -19.46
N TYR A 286 -0.53 -5.26 -18.33
CA TYR A 286 0.09 -4.28 -17.47
C TYR A 286 1.28 -3.57 -18.13
N GLU A 287 2.14 -4.30 -18.84
CA GLU A 287 3.25 -3.73 -19.61
C GLU A 287 2.75 -2.76 -20.70
N LEU A 288 1.63 -3.11 -21.36
CA LEU A 288 0.98 -2.24 -22.32
C LEU A 288 0.46 -0.95 -21.66
N MET A 289 -0.20 -1.05 -20.50
CA MET A 289 -0.69 0.11 -19.78
C MET A 289 0.45 1.01 -19.30
N GLU A 290 1.54 0.44 -18.78
CA GLU A 290 2.75 1.15 -18.41
C GLU A 290 3.38 1.90 -19.60
N ALA A 291 3.46 1.26 -20.75
CA ALA A 291 4.04 1.86 -21.95
C ALA A 291 3.19 3.02 -22.52
N LEU A 292 1.87 2.92 -22.40
CA LEU A 292 0.94 3.94 -22.87
C LEU A 292 0.77 5.11 -21.90
N ASP A 293 1.03 4.88 -20.60
CA ASP A 293 0.94 5.91 -19.56
C ASP A 293 2.13 5.81 -18.58
N PRO A 294 3.30 6.36 -18.97
CA PRO A 294 4.53 6.25 -18.19
C PRO A 294 4.61 7.21 -17.00
N GLU A 295 3.48 7.82 -16.60
CA GLU A 295 3.44 8.82 -15.51
C GLU A 295 3.38 8.19 -14.12
N LEU A 296 3.17 6.87 -14.03
CA LEU A 296 3.13 6.15 -12.77
C LEU A 296 4.49 6.21 -12.06
N THR A 297 4.50 6.67 -10.81
CA THR A 297 5.72 6.85 -10.00
C THR A 297 6.04 5.69 -9.10
N HIS A 298 5.07 4.81 -8.86
CA HIS A 298 5.20 3.68 -7.96
C HIS A 298 4.25 2.54 -8.34
N PHE A 299 4.65 1.35 -7.97
CA PHE A 299 3.80 0.16 -7.95
C PHE A 299 3.38 -0.11 -6.51
N GLU A 300 2.08 -0.24 -6.30
CA GLU A 300 1.51 -0.61 -5.02
C GLU A 300 0.60 -1.82 -5.22
N PHE A 301 0.90 -2.94 -4.54
CA PHE A 301 0.31 -4.23 -4.86
C PHE A 301 0.28 -5.18 -3.67
N PHE A 302 -0.48 -6.25 -3.82
CA PHE A 302 -0.56 -7.33 -2.85
C PHE A 302 0.12 -8.59 -3.35
N LEU A 303 0.82 -9.25 -2.42
CA LEU A 303 1.32 -10.61 -2.55
C LEU A 303 0.67 -11.50 -1.49
N GLY A 304 0.58 -12.81 -1.77
CA GLY A 304 0.07 -13.76 -0.80
C GLY A 304 0.93 -15.02 -0.75
N ARG A 305 1.04 -15.63 0.45
CA ARG A 305 1.75 -16.90 0.63
C ARG A 305 0.77 -18.06 0.52
N PRO A 306 0.93 -18.98 -0.46
CA PRO A 306 0.08 -20.16 -0.56
C PRO A 306 0.13 -21.06 0.69
N PRO A 307 -0.94 -21.85 0.97
CA PRO A 307 -2.21 -21.90 0.23
C PRO A 307 -3.14 -20.72 0.58
N LEU A 308 -3.75 -20.12 -0.45
CA LEU A 308 -4.63 -18.96 -0.29
C LEU A 308 -6.10 -19.41 -0.28
N SER A 309 -6.85 -18.96 0.73
CA SER A 309 -8.29 -19.21 0.85
C SER A 309 -9.06 -18.14 0.05
N ARG A 310 -9.13 -18.30 -1.28
CA ARG A 310 -9.89 -17.40 -2.15
C ARG A 310 -11.38 -17.73 -2.16
N CYS A 311 -12.21 -16.71 -2.37
CA CYS A 311 -13.63 -16.91 -2.67
C CYS A 311 -13.77 -17.70 -3.97
N PRO A 312 -14.49 -18.87 -3.98
CA PRO A 312 -14.63 -19.69 -5.17
C PRO A 312 -15.33 -18.99 -6.35
N GLY A 313 -16.11 -17.95 -6.07
CA GLY A 313 -16.78 -17.14 -7.11
C GLY A 313 -18.05 -17.76 -7.69
N ASP A 314 -18.43 -18.99 -7.32
CA ASP A 314 -19.68 -19.61 -7.73
C ASP A 314 -20.90 -18.99 -7.03
N GLU A 315 -22.06 -19.11 -7.66
CA GLU A 315 -23.31 -18.47 -7.18
C GLU A 315 -23.72 -18.98 -5.79
N THR A 316 -23.53 -20.26 -5.51
CA THR A 316 -23.88 -20.85 -4.21
C THR A 316 -23.04 -20.24 -3.09
N THR A 317 -21.74 -20.14 -3.29
CA THR A 317 -20.83 -19.48 -2.34
C THR A 317 -21.21 -18.03 -2.12
N TRP A 318 -21.51 -17.28 -3.18
CA TRP A 318 -21.96 -15.88 -3.06
C TRP A 318 -23.23 -15.77 -2.21
N LEU A 319 -24.24 -16.59 -2.48
CA LEU A 319 -25.51 -16.55 -1.77
C LEU A 319 -25.39 -16.93 -0.29
N GLN A 320 -24.41 -17.79 0.06
CA GLN A 320 -24.14 -18.21 1.43
C GLN A 320 -23.20 -17.26 2.19
N SER A 321 -22.45 -16.42 1.48
CA SER A 321 -21.56 -15.44 2.09
C SER A 321 -22.35 -14.37 2.84
N ILE A 322 -21.72 -13.72 3.81
CA ILE A 322 -22.32 -12.73 4.68
C ILE A 322 -21.84 -11.35 4.25
N PRO A 323 -22.70 -10.51 3.63
CA PRO A 323 -22.32 -9.20 3.16
C PRO A 323 -22.27 -8.18 4.30
N GLN A 324 -21.23 -7.37 4.31
CA GLN A 324 -21.03 -6.28 5.25
C GLN A 324 -20.61 -5.01 4.50
N ARG A 325 -21.11 -3.86 4.93
CA ARG A 325 -20.65 -2.58 4.39
C ARG A 325 -19.15 -2.42 4.61
N SER A 326 -18.47 -1.86 3.61
CA SER A 326 -17.07 -1.51 3.74
C SER A 326 -16.88 -0.42 4.81
N MET A 327 -15.97 -0.63 5.75
CA MET A 327 -15.56 0.41 6.70
C MET A 327 -14.73 1.51 6.03
N CYS A 328 -14.25 1.27 4.81
CA CYS A 328 -13.35 2.18 4.10
C CYS A 328 -14.07 3.18 3.20
N MET A 329 -15.39 3.23 3.21
CA MET A 329 -16.16 4.28 2.54
C MET A 329 -16.51 5.42 3.52
N MET A 330 -16.56 6.65 3.03
CA MET A 330 -16.87 7.84 3.83
C MET A 330 -18.18 8.49 3.39
N GLY A 331 -18.94 9.00 4.35
CA GLY A 331 -20.19 9.72 4.07
C GLY A 331 -21.44 8.86 4.19
N TRP A 332 -21.32 7.56 4.54
CA TRP A 332 -22.50 6.75 4.85
C TRP A 332 -23.30 7.37 6.04
N PRO A 333 -24.64 7.40 6.01
CA PRO A 333 -25.56 6.77 5.07
C PRO A 333 -25.98 7.62 3.85
N SER A 334 -25.25 8.67 3.48
CA SER A 334 -25.52 9.44 2.27
C SER A 334 -25.42 8.55 1.02
N ARG A 335 -26.18 8.91 -0.03
CA ARG A 335 -26.00 8.31 -1.35
C ARG A 335 -24.79 8.86 -2.08
N SER A 336 -24.41 10.11 -1.80
CA SER A 336 -23.17 10.70 -2.30
C SER A 336 -22.11 10.51 -1.24
N LEU A 337 -21.12 9.67 -1.52
CA LEU A 337 -20.08 9.26 -0.59
C LEU A 337 -18.73 9.17 -1.31
N LEU A 338 -17.67 8.97 -0.56
CA LEU A 338 -16.35 8.65 -1.08
C LEU A 338 -16.09 7.17 -0.90
N ASP A 339 -15.54 6.54 -1.94
CA ASP A 339 -15.09 5.15 -1.86
C ASP A 339 -13.74 5.00 -1.15
N TYR A 340 -13.19 3.80 -1.16
CA TYR A 340 -11.93 3.43 -0.52
C TYR A 340 -10.68 4.17 -1.06
N ASP A 341 -10.76 4.76 -2.28
CA ASP A 341 -9.71 5.57 -2.91
C ASP A 341 -10.10 7.07 -2.99
N TYR A 342 -11.04 7.53 -2.11
CA TYR A 342 -11.54 8.90 -2.07
C TYR A 342 -12.20 9.39 -3.37
N GLN A 343 -12.66 8.48 -4.21
CA GLN A 343 -13.39 8.88 -5.40
C GLN A 343 -14.85 9.08 -5.08
N PRO A 344 -15.47 10.15 -5.60
CA PRO A 344 -16.91 10.37 -5.45
C PRO A 344 -17.71 9.21 -6.06
N VAL A 345 -18.68 8.74 -5.30
CA VAL A 345 -19.61 7.69 -5.71
C VAL A 345 -21.01 8.11 -5.37
N ASP A 346 -21.91 8.06 -6.35
CA ASP A 346 -23.34 8.21 -6.16
C ASP A 346 -24.02 6.84 -6.21
N LEU A 347 -24.72 6.50 -5.13
CA LEU A 347 -25.50 5.27 -5.03
C LEU A 347 -26.90 5.51 -5.61
N THR A 348 -27.41 4.53 -6.34
CA THR A 348 -28.84 4.48 -6.63
C THR A 348 -29.65 4.25 -5.35
N PRO A 349 -30.93 4.59 -5.30
CA PRO A 349 -31.78 4.29 -4.14
C PRO A 349 -31.75 2.81 -3.75
N LEU A 350 -31.76 1.92 -4.75
CA LEU A 350 -31.72 0.47 -4.52
C LEU A 350 -30.36 -0.01 -3.98
N GLU A 351 -29.24 0.55 -4.44
CA GLU A 351 -27.92 0.24 -3.89
C GLU A 351 -27.79 0.72 -2.44
N GLN A 352 -28.33 1.88 -2.10
CA GLN A 352 -28.36 2.37 -0.73
C GLN A 352 -29.18 1.46 0.17
N GLU A 353 -30.37 1.05 -0.28
CA GLU A 353 -31.22 0.11 0.46
C GLU A 353 -30.52 -1.24 0.65
N LEU A 354 -29.91 -1.78 -0.42
CA LEU A 354 -29.15 -3.02 -0.36
C LEU A 354 -27.99 -2.93 0.64
N LEU A 355 -27.19 -1.86 0.59
CA LEU A 355 -26.12 -1.63 1.54
C LEU A 355 -26.61 -1.44 2.97
N SER A 356 -27.82 -0.90 3.19
CA SER A 356 -28.40 -0.75 4.53
C SER A 356 -28.64 -2.11 5.21
N GLN A 357 -28.96 -3.13 4.42
CA GLN A 357 -29.15 -4.51 4.91
C GLN A 357 -27.87 -5.32 5.04
N CYS A 358 -26.75 -4.81 4.52
CA CYS A 358 -25.45 -5.47 4.60
C CYS A 358 -24.76 -5.16 5.93
N THR A 359 -25.26 -5.73 7.03
CA THR A 359 -24.79 -5.50 8.40
C THR A 359 -23.77 -6.53 8.87
N GLY A 360 -23.51 -7.58 8.08
CA GLY A 360 -22.65 -8.69 8.51
C GLY A 360 -23.38 -9.79 9.29
N GLU A 361 -24.72 -9.73 9.41
CA GLU A 361 -25.51 -10.70 10.19
C GLU A 361 -26.21 -11.75 9.34
N CYS A 362 -26.64 -11.36 8.16
CA CYS A 362 -27.44 -12.21 7.27
C CYS A 362 -26.66 -12.61 6.03
N THR A 363 -27.03 -13.73 5.40
CA THR A 363 -26.45 -14.14 4.12
C THR A 363 -26.92 -13.24 2.98
N VAL A 364 -26.16 -13.21 1.88
CA VAL A 364 -26.57 -12.53 0.63
C VAL A 364 -27.96 -12.98 0.20
N ALA A 365 -28.27 -14.29 0.25
CA ALA A 365 -29.59 -14.84 -0.08
C ALA A 365 -30.71 -14.24 0.79
N ALA A 366 -30.47 -14.01 2.07
CA ALA A 366 -31.42 -13.39 2.99
C ALA A 366 -31.61 -11.90 2.70
N VAL A 367 -30.52 -11.17 2.47
CA VAL A 367 -30.54 -9.74 2.12
C VAL A 367 -31.32 -9.51 0.81
N LEU A 368 -31.10 -10.33 -0.22
CA LEU A 368 -31.82 -10.22 -1.49
C LEU A 368 -33.33 -10.46 -1.35
N LYS A 369 -33.77 -11.26 -0.36
CA LYS A 369 -35.21 -11.40 -0.05
C LYS A 369 -35.81 -10.20 0.67
N GLN A 370 -34.99 -9.46 1.41
CA GLN A 370 -35.41 -8.27 2.19
C GLN A 370 -35.47 -7.01 1.33
N VAL A 371 -34.76 -6.96 0.21
CA VAL A 371 -34.69 -5.80 -0.69
C VAL A 371 -35.32 -6.15 -2.05
N PRO A 372 -36.63 -5.84 -2.25
CA PRO A 372 -37.31 -6.16 -3.49
C PRO A 372 -36.64 -5.49 -4.70
N GLY A 373 -36.38 -6.26 -5.74
CA GLY A 373 -35.73 -5.78 -6.96
C GLY A 373 -34.20 -5.81 -6.93
N ALA A 374 -33.59 -6.12 -5.78
CA ALA A 374 -32.15 -6.34 -5.73
C ALA A 374 -31.77 -7.70 -6.34
N THR A 375 -30.61 -7.71 -6.99
CA THR A 375 -30.06 -8.91 -7.69
C THR A 375 -28.66 -9.24 -7.20
N LEU A 376 -28.24 -10.47 -7.41
CA LEU A 376 -26.88 -10.91 -7.10
C LEU A 376 -25.82 -10.11 -7.88
N ASP A 377 -26.14 -9.68 -9.11
CA ASP A 377 -25.22 -8.86 -9.91
C ASP A 377 -24.98 -7.48 -9.32
N GLN A 378 -25.99 -6.91 -8.65
CA GLN A 378 -25.80 -5.67 -7.90
C GLN A 378 -24.91 -5.86 -6.67
N VAL A 379 -25.05 -6.97 -5.95
CA VAL A 379 -24.15 -7.33 -4.85
C VAL A 379 -22.72 -7.47 -5.37
N LYS A 380 -22.52 -8.19 -6.49
CA LYS A 380 -21.20 -8.32 -7.15
C LYS A 380 -20.64 -6.98 -7.59
N SER A 381 -21.48 -6.08 -8.11
CA SER A 381 -21.08 -4.73 -8.51
C SER A 381 -20.59 -3.91 -7.31
N LEU A 382 -21.34 -3.92 -6.20
CA LEU A 382 -20.97 -3.23 -4.97
C LEU A 382 -19.65 -3.79 -4.38
N HIS A 383 -19.49 -5.12 -4.40
CA HIS A 383 -18.28 -5.79 -3.97
C HIS A 383 -17.07 -5.41 -4.85
N LYS A 384 -17.22 -5.44 -6.18
CA LYS A 384 -16.16 -5.01 -7.12
C LYS A 384 -15.74 -3.56 -6.89
N ARG A 385 -16.67 -2.71 -6.48
CA ARG A 385 -16.42 -1.30 -6.12
C ARG A 385 -15.90 -1.14 -4.70
N GLN A 386 -15.65 -2.23 -3.96
CA GLN A 386 -15.19 -2.26 -2.57
C GLN A 386 -16.10 -1.49 -1.59
N LEU A 387 -17.37 -1.29 -1.94
CA LEU A 387 -18.39 -0.68 -1.07
C LEU A 387 -19.02 -1.72 -0.14
N LEU A 388 -18.87 -2.98 -0.47
CA LEU A 388 -19.36 -4.14 0.26
C LEU A 388 -18.25 -5.17 0.38
N TRP A 389 -18.09 -5.76 1.55
CA TRP A 389 -17.24 -6.91 1.80
C TRP A 389 -18.08 -8.18 1.91
N LEU A 390 -17.48 -9.30 1.56
CA LEU A 390 -18.07 -10.61 1.81
C LEU A 390 -17.31 -11.28 2.95
N ASN A 391 -17.98 -11.61 4.03
CA ASN A 391 -17.44 -12.46 5.05
C ASN A 391 -17.65 -13.93 4.66
N LYS A 392 -16.62 -14.76 4.86
CA LYS A 392 -16.75 -16.21 4.69
C LYS A 392 -17.84 -16.74 5.64
N PRO A 393 -18.69 -17.72 5.23
CA PRO A 393 -19.72 -18.29 6.11
C PRO A 393 -19.16 -18.72 7.47
N GLY A 394 -19.89 -18.40 8.56
CA GLY A 394 -19.52 -18.74 9.93
C GLY A 394 -18.64 -17.69 10.64
N ILE A 395 -18.41 -16.51 10.05
CA ILE A 395 -17.73 -15.40 10.70
C ILE A 395 -18.76 -14.49 11.37
N SER A 396 -18.49 -14.10 12.62
CA SER A 396 -19.24 -13.02 13.27
C SER A 396 -18.95 -11.69 12.59
N PRO A 397 -19.91 -10.73 12.58
CA PRO A 397 -19.71 -9.40 12.01
C PRO A 397 -18.43 -8.78 12.58
N LEU A 398 -17.64 -8.17 11.72
CA LEU A 398 -16.63 -7.21 12.16
C LEU A 398 -17.41 -6.04 12.75
N GLY A 399 -17.12 -5.65 14.00
CA GLY A 399 -17.76 -4.50 14.65
C GLY A 399 -17.79 -3.26 13.75
N ASP A 400 -18.68 -2.35 14.04
CA ASP A 400 -18.69 -1.05 13.40
C ASP A 400 -17.32 -0.38 13.57
N ARG A 401 -17.03 0.56 12.66
CA ARG A 401 -15.80 1.36 12.66
C ARG A 401 -15.45 1.78 14.08
N PRO A 402 -14.20 1.59 14.56
CA PRO A 402 -13.77 2.24 15.79
C PRO A 402 -14.15 3.72 15.70
N GLU A 403 -14.84 4.26 16.70
CA GLU A 403 -15.17 5.68 16.74
C GLU A 403 -13.84 6.45 16.70
N TRP A 404 -13.54 6.98 15.52
CA TRP A 404 -12.46 7.94 15.37
C TRP A 404 -13.00 9.23 15.98
N HIS A 405 -12.45 9.64 17.09
CA HIS A 405 -12.76 10.95 17.67
C HIS A 405 -12.47 12.00 16.60
N GLU A 406 -13.54 12.72 16.18
CA GLU A 406 -13.50 13.88 15.31
C GLU A 406 -12.59 14.99 15.87
#